data_8a9b61a91967accfddc5cbcd14b5c4fc
#
_entry.id   8a9b61a91967accfddc5cbcd14b5c4fc
#
_cell.length_a   1.000
_cell.length_b   1.000
_cell.length_c   1.000
_cell.angle_alpha   90.00
_cell.angle_beta   90.00
_cell.angle_gamma   90.00
#
_symmetry.space_group_name_H-M   'P 1'
#
loop_
_entity.id
_entity.type
_entity.pdbx_description
1 polymer ?
#
loop_
_entity_poly.entity_id
_entity_poly.type
_entity_poly.pdbx_seq_one_letter_code
_entity_poly.pdbx_strand_id
1 'polypeptide(L)'
;MDGYQAPSDQEVKVERIIHRACERVVILNTLDFLYGHVLLKLYNAQHYIDKHPDLGLVIVLPRMFQWLVPQGVAEVWLVDQRLGEAHGWYAAIDRFVQQQLPNYKEVYVGRGYAHPEFADIDIERFTGVRPFPMEEFLQRPPHVTFVARQDRLWFATPAAKFLYRVLNKFGLKKSLGRWYVHAQDRLIRRSMDRISARLPGVRFTVVGLGDKGGFGTDVDDLRTQRMDKATELAWCAAYAQSQVVVGVHGSNMLLPTAHAAGCIEVLPYDRYGNIVQDVSVRYSDRMQLFLYRFVDEFASPSTIARHTISMFKDFAVYHRDNRENIF
;
A
#
# COMPACT_ATOMS: atom_id res chain seq x y z
N MET A 1 -11.87 -7.86 -23.51
CA MET A 1 -12.02 -7.26 -24.85
C MET A 1 -13.42 -6.69 -25.10
N ASP A 2 -14.44 -7.24 -24.45
CA ASP A 2 -15.84 -6.82 -24.68
C ASP A 2 -16.12 -5.35 -24.34
N GLY A 3 -15.46 -4.78 -23.32
CA GLY A 3 -15.62 -3.38 -22.96
C GLY A 3 -15.07 -2.37 -23.98
N TYR A 4 -14.14 -2.77 -24.84
CA TYR A 4 -13.62 -1.94 -25.94
C TYR A 4 -14.61 -1.83 -27.09
N GLN A 5 -15.37 -2.90 -27.34
CA GLN A 5 -16.37 -2.95 -28.41
C GLN A 5 -17.67 -2.21 -28.03
N ALA A 6 -17.93 -2.01 -26.74
CA ALA A 6 -19.05 -1.26 -26.23
C ALA A 6 -18.62 -0.31 -25.10
N PRO A 7 -17.95 0.81 -25.44
CA PRO A 7 -17.48 1.78 -24.46
C PRO A 7 -18.67 2.42 -23.73
N SER A 8 -18.47 2.73 -22.46
CA SER A 8 -19.43 3.48 -21.66
C SER A 8 -19.51 4.93 -22.15
N ASP A 9 -20.72 5.44 -22.39
CA ASP A 9 -20.97 6.84 -22.71
C ASP A 9 -21.00 7.76 -21.47
N GLN A 10 -20.72 7.21 -20.31
CA GLN A 10 -20.66 8.01 -19.07
C GLN A 10 -19.61 9.11 -19.22
N GLU A 11 -20.01 10.33 -18.92
CA GLU A 11 -19.09 11.47 -18.92
C GLU A 11 -18.09 11.32 -17.76
N VAL A 12 -16.81 11.39 -18.13
CA VAL A 12 -15.68 11.35 -17.21
C VAL A 12 -14.80 12.56 -17.48
N LYS A 13 -14.66 13.42 -16.47
CA LYS A 13 -13.81 14.60 -16.60
C LYS A 13 -12.34 14.19 -16.53
N VAL A 14 -11.54 14.67 -17.47
CA VAL A 14 -10.09 14.55 -17.47
C VAL A 14 -9.48 15.94 -17.42
N GLU A 15 -8.63 16.20 -16.44
CA GLU A 15 -7.89 17.46 -16.31
C GLU A 15 -6.44 17.25 -16.75
N ARG A 16 -5.94 18.10 -17.63
CA ARG A 16 -4.56 18.12 -18.08
C ARG A 16 -3.76 19.15 -17.30
N ILE A 17 -2.68 18.70 -16.64
CA ILE A 17 -1.74 19.56 -15.92
C ILE A 17 -0.39 19.43 -16.62
N ILE A 18 0.15 20.55 -17.09
CA ILE A 18 1.43 20.63 -17.79
C ILE A 18 2.46 21.22 -16.85
N HIS A 19 3.50 20.45 -16.53
CA HIS A 19 4.66 20.91 -15.75
C HIS A 19 5.81 21.34 -16.67
N ARG A 20 5.97 20.66 -17.81
CA ARG A 20 7.01 20.93 -18.82
C ARG A 20 6.50 20.57 -20.21
N ALA A 21 6.60 21.49 -21.15
CA ALA A 21 6.27 21.20 -22.53
C ALA A 21 7.33 20.29 -23.17
N CYS A 22 6.88 19.23 -23.84
CA CYS A 22 7.73 18.27 -24.54
C CYS A 22 7.13 17.94 -25.90
N GLU A 23 7.98 17.84 -26.94
CA GLU A 23 7.55 17.44 -28.27
C GLU A 23 7.48 15.92 -28.45
N ARG A 24 8.27 15.19 -27.67
CA ARG A 24 8.37 13.73 -27.67
C ARG A 24 7.96 13.23 -26.29
N VAL A 25 7.00 12.34 -26.21
CA VAL A 25 6.44 11.90 -24.92
C VAL A 25 6.30 10.38 -24.85
N VAL A 26 6.37 9.85 -23.63
CA VAL A 26 5.90 8.52 -23.28
C VAL A 26 4.69 8.63 -22.37
N ILE A 27 3.58 8.01 -22.77
CA ILE A 27 2.33 8.01 -21.98
C ILE A 27 2.27 6.74 -21.15
N LEU A 28 2.28 6.91 -19.83
CA LEU A 28 2.13 5.85 -18.83
C LEU A 28 0.68 5.83 -18.33
N ASN A 29 -0.09 4.83 -18.73
CA ASN A 29 -1.45 4.63 -18.25
C ASN A 29 -1.44 3.83 -16.95
N THR A 30 -1.84 4.48 -15.85
CA THR A 30 -1.93 3.85 -14.52
C THR A 30 -3.37 3.58 -14.09
N LEU A 31 -4.37 3.85 -14.95
CA LEU A 31 -5.77 3.61 -14.62
C LEU A 31 -6.00 2.13 -14.27
N ASP A 32 -6.69 1.91 -13.18
CA ASP A 32 -7.15 0.60 -12.73
C ASP A 32 -8.25 0.77 -11.68
N PHE A 33 -9.05 -0.29 -11.48
CA PHE A 33 -10.09 -0.32 -10.45
C PHE A 33 -9.57 -0.76 -9.06
N LEU A 34 -8.32 -1.25 -8.98
CA LEU A 34 -7.67 -1.67 -7.75
C LEU A 34 -6.59 -0.67 -7.34
N TYR A 35 -6.64 -0.24 -6.09
CA TYR A 35 -5.68 0.70 -5.50
C TYR A 35 -4.22 0.25 -5.70
N GLY A 36 -3.91 -1.01 -5.40
CA GLY A 36 -2.57 -1.55 -5.54
C GLY A 36 -2.08 -1.58 -6.99
N HIS A 37 -2.96 -1.90 -7.93
CA HIS A 37 -2.58 -1.89 -9.35
C HIS A 37 -2.22 -0.49 -9.85
N VAL A 38 -2.95 0.54 -9.42
CA VAL A 38 -2.58 1.92 -9.74
C VAL A 38 -1.20 2.26 -9.19
N LEU A 39 -0.90 1.90 -7.92
CA LEU A 39 0.42 2.11 -7.32
C LEU A 39 1.53 1.38 -8.08
N LEU A 40 1.34 0.09 -8.37
CA LEU A 40 2.33 -0.73 -9.08
C LEU A 40 2.63 -0.18 -10.48
N LYS A 41 1.58 0.27 -11.18
CA LYS A 41 1.75 0.94 -12.48
C LYS A 41 2.48 2.26 -12.33
N LEU A 42 2.14 3.06 -11.32
CA LEU A 42 2.74 4.37 -11.07
C LEU A 42 4.23 4.28 -10.73
N TYR A 43 4.67 3.25 -10.00
CA TYR A 43 6.08 3.05 -9.68
C TYR A 43 6.96 2.94 -10.92
N ASN A 44 6.42 2.51 -12.07
CA ASN A 44 7.16 2.52 -13.34
C ASN A 44 7.53 3.94 -13.82
N ALA A 45 6.92 4.99 -13.28
CA ALA A 45 7.28 6.37 -13.61
C ALA A 45 8.76 6.65 -13.33
N GLN A 46 9.31 6.11 -12.24
CA GLN A 46 10.73 6.26 -11.91
C GLN A 46 11.63 5.76 -13.05
N HIS A 47 11.31 4.59 -13.62
CA HIS A 47 12.09 4.04 -14.73
C HIS A 47 12.12 4.98 -15.94
N TYR A 48 10.96 5.55 -16.33
CA TYR A 48 10.91 6.47 -17.47
C TYR A 48 11.64 7.78 -17.20
N ILE A 49 11.53 8.33 -16.01
CA ILE A 49 12.24 9.55 -15.63
C ILE A 49 13.76 9.34 -15.66
N ASP A 50 14.24 8.20 -15.14
CA ASP A 50 15.67 7.95 -14.98
C ASP A 50 16.35 7.41 -16.25
N LYS A 51 15.65 6.61 -17.05
CA LYS A 51 16.22 5.94 -18.23
C LYS A 51 15.91 6.61 -19.56
N HIS A 52 14.90 7.47 -19.59
CA HIS A 52 14.46 8.17 -20.82
C HIS A 52 14.28 9.68 -20.57
N PRO A 53 15.35 10.39 -20.11
CA PRO A 53 15.26 11.82 -19.76
C PRO A 53 14.99 12.71 -20.99
N ASP A 54 15.22 12.21 -22.20
CA ASP A 54 14.94 12.85 -23.49
C ASP A 54 13.44 12.85 -23.84
N LEU A 55 12.62 12.03 -23.17
CA LEU A 55 11.19 11.97 -23.33
C LEU A 55 10.45 12.71 -22.20
N GLY A 56 9.36 13.36 -22.56
CA GLY A 56 8.42 13.86 -21.55
C GLY A 56 7.54 12.71 -21.03
N LEU A 57 7.58 12.42 -19.73
CA LEU A 57 6.67 11.46 -19.15
C LEU A 57 5.28 12.10 -18.93
N VAL A 58 4.26 11.51 -19.55
CA VAL A 58 2.84 11.83 -19.33
C VAL A 58 2.21 10.71 -18.52
N ILE A 59 1.61 11.03 -17.37
CA ILE A 59 0.94 10.03 -16.53
C ILE A 59 -0.57 10.23 -16.58
N VAL A 60 -1.30 9.16 -16.94
CA VAL A 60 -2.76 9.09 -16.83
C VAL A 60 -3.11 8.35 -15.55
N LEU A 61 -3.79 9.02 -14.59
CA LEU A 61 -4.08 8.41 -13.29
C LEU A 61 -5.39 8.92 -12.68
N PRO A 62 -6.03 8.12 -11.79
CA PRO A 62 -7.17 8.59 -11.02
C PRO A 62 -6.76 9.75 -10.10
N ARG A 63 -7.58 10.80 -10.01
CA ARG A 63 -7.30 12.03 -9.25
C ARG A 63 -6.85 11.78 -7.82
N MET A 64 -7.36 10.76 -7.15
CA MET A 64 -7.01 10.45 -5.76
C MET A 64 -5.52 10.10 -5.56
N PHE A 65 -4.79 9.73 -6.63
CA PHE A 65 -3.35 9.40 -6.60
C PHE A 65 -2.46 10.58 -7.00
N GLN A 66 -3.01 11.76 -7.27
CA GLN A 66 -2.23 12.94 -7.70
C GLN A 66 -1.06 13.24 -6.75
N TRP A 67 -1.24 13.01 -5.47
CA TRP A 67 -0.24 13.29 -4.44
C TRP A 67 1.01 12.39 -4.52
N LEU A 68 0.93 11.26 -5.23
CA LEU A 68 2.01 10.29 -5.46
C LEU A 68 2.78 10.53 -6.76
N VAL A 69 2.43 11.55 -7.52
CA VAL A 69 3.14 11.84 -8.78
C VAL A 69 4.56 12.32 -8.46
N PRO A 70 5.61 11.61 -8.94
CA PRO A 70 6.99 11.99 -8.64
C PRO A 70 7.41 13.24 -9.38
N GLN A 71 8.44 13.90 -8.89
CA GLN A 71 9.07 15.02 -9.61
C GLN A 71 9.69 14.52 -10.94
N GLY A 72 9.72 15.41 -11.94
CA GLY A 72 10.27 15.09 -13.27
C GLY A 72 9.23 14.67 -14.30
N VAL A 73 7.98 14.44 -13.90
CA VAL A 73 6.85 14.21 -14.80
C VAL A 73 6.59 15.47 -15.63
N ALA A 74 6.42 15.31 -16.95
CA ALA A 74 6.14 16.42 -17.87
C ALA A 74 4.66 16.84 -17.81
N GLU A 75 3.77 15.86 -17.82
CA GLU A 75 2.32 16.12 -17.76
C GLU A 75 1.59 15.09 -16.93
N VAL A 76 0.49 15.52 -16.32
CA VAL A 76 -0.42 14.65 -15.58
C VAL A 76 -1.83 14.83 -16.11
N TRP A 77 -2.46 13.71 -16.49
CA TRP A 77 -3.84 13.66 -16.89
C TRP A 77 -4.67 13.01 -15.78
N LEU A 78 -5.36 13.85 -15.02
CA LEU A 78 -6.16 13.43 -13.86
C LEU A 78 -7.56 13.03 -14.29
N VAL A 79 -7.86 11.76 -14.13
CA VAL A 79 -9.19 11.21 -14.40
C VAL A 79 -10.05 11.30 -13.15
N ASP A 80 -11.19 11.98 -13.25
CA ASP A 80 -12.10 12.21 -12.14
C ASP A 80 -13.10 11.05 -12.00
N GLN A 81 -12.59 9.89 -11.57
CA GLN A 81 -13.33 8.66 -11.47
C GLN A 81 -12.99 7.95 -10.17
N ARG A 82 -13.98 7.31 -9.54
CA ARG A 82 -13.77 6.44 -8.37
C ARG A 82 -13.18 5.11 -8.83
N LEU A 83 -12.28 4.51 -8.03
CA LEU A 83 -11.67 3.24 -8.37
C LEU A 83 -12.70 2.15 -8.70
N GLY A 84 -13.75 2.01 -7.90
CA GLY A 84 -14.80 1.01 -8.14
C GLY A 84 -15.57 1.18 -9.45
N GLU A 85 -15.46 2.32 -10.11
CA GLU A 85 -16.09 2.63 -11.39
C GLU A 85 -15.15 2.39 -12.58
N ALA A 86 -13.84 2.22 -12.33
CA ALA A 86 -12.80 2.07 -13.35
C ALA A 86 -12.70 0.64 -13.95
N HIS A 87 -13.82 -0.07 -14.04
CA HIS A 87 -13.89 -1.43 -14.64
C HIS A 87 -14.10 -1.42 -16.15
N GLY A 88 -14.53 -0.29 -16.71
CA GLY A 88 -14.98 -0.20 -18.08
C GLY A 88 -14.03 0.57 -18.99
N TRP A 89 -14.37 0.56 -20.25
CA TRP A 89 -13.82 1.46 -21.24
C TRP A 89 -14.74 2.67 -21.40
N TYR A 90 -14.19 3.88 -21.34
CA TYR A 90 -14.95 5.12 -21.35
C TYR A 90 -14.63 5.94 -22.60
N ALA A 91 -15.66 6.21 -23.43
CA ALA A 91 -15.51 7.00 -24.65
C ALA A 91 -14.98 8.42 -24.36
N ALA A 92 -15.34 9.00 -23.21
CA ALA A 92 -14.87 10.32 -22.81
C ALA A 92 -13.34 10.37 -22.61
N ILE A 93 -12.76 9.33 -22.00
CA ILE A 93 -11.30 9.24 -21.81
C ILE A 93 -10.60 9.06 -23.14
N ASP A 94 -11.13 8.19 -24.04
CA ASP A 94 -10.56 7.98 -25.36
C ASP A 94 -10.58 9.26 -26.19
N ARG A 95 -11.73 9.95 -26.26
CA ARG A 95 -11.83 11.25 -26.95
C ARG A 95 -10.80 12.25 -26.43
N PHE A 96 -10.62 12.33 -25.11
CA PHE A 96 -9.62 13.22 -24.52
C PHE A 96 -8.21 12.86 -24.99
N VAL A 97 -7.83 11.57 -24.92
CA VAL A 97 -6.51 11.11 -25.38
C VAL A 97 -6.28 11.46 -26.84
N GLN A 98 -7.23 11.14 -27.71
CA GLN A 98 -7.15 11.46 -29.16
C GLN A 98 -6.99 12.96 -29.42
N GLN A 99 -7.64 13.83 -28.66
CA GLN A 99 -7.49 15.27 -28.74
C GLN A 99 -6.09 15.77 -28.32
N GLN A 100 -5.40 15.02 -27.42
CA GLN A 100 -4.07 15.43 -26.95
C GLN A 100 -2.94 14.95 -27.87
N LEU A 101 -3.10 13.81 -28.58
CA LEU A 101 -2.02 13.23 -29.39
C LEU A 101 -1.42 14.22 -30.43
N PRO A 102 -2.19 15.07 -31.14
CA PRO A 102 -1.64 16.02 -32.11
C PRO A 102 -0.74 17.12 -31.51
N ASN A 103 -0.71 17.26 -30.17
CA ASN A 103 0.18 18.22 -29.51
C ASN A 103 1.64 17.77 -29.48
N TYR A 104 1.94 16.52 -29.85
CA TYR A 104 3.27 15.94 -29.80
C TYR A 104 3.76 15.52 -31.19
N LYS A 105 5.07 15.59 -31.41
CA LYS A 105 5.72 15.08 -32.63
C LYS A 105 5.84 13.54 -32.61
N GLU A 106 6.14 13.00 -31.41
CA GLU A 106 6.30 11.56 -31.22
C GLU A 106 5.63 11.15 -29.92
N VAL A 107 4.88 10.05 -29.97
CA VAL A 107 4.20 9.49 -28.80
C VAL A 107 4.56 8.02 -28.66
N TYR A 108 5.07 7.66 -27.50
CA TYR A 108 5.36 6.29 -27.10
C TYR A 108 4.37 5.85 -26.02
N VAL A 109 4.06 4.55 -25.98
CA VAL A 109 3.21 3.97 -24.93
C VAL A 109 4.11 3.28 -23.91
N GLY A 110 4.06 3.76 -22.69
CA GLY A 110 4.79 3.20 -21.56
C GLY A 110 4.14 1.91 -21.05
N ARG A 111 4.96 0.94 -20.65
CA ARG A 111 4.50 -0.26 -19.94
C ARG A 111 4.09 0.14 -18.53
N GLY A 112 2.78 0.13 -18.25
CA GLY A 112 2.25 0.42 -16.93
C GLY A 112 2.14 -0.80 -16.02
N TYR A 113 2.24 -2.02 -16.56
CA TYR A 113 2.16 -3.26 -15.79
C TYR A 113 3.44 -4.08 -15.97
N ALA A 114 4.57 -3.49 -15.65
CA ALA A 114 5.78 -4.24 -15.36
C ALA A 114 5.85 -4.36 -13.84
N HIS A 115 6.18 -5.54 -13.32
CA HIS A 115 6.53 -5.65 -11.91
C HIS A 115 7.90 -4.99 -11.72
N PRO A 116 7.98 -3.75 -11.22
CA PRO A 116 9.28 -3.16 -10.93
C PRO A 116 9.93 -3.98 -9.83
N GLU A 117 11.26 -4.07 -9.84
CA GLU A 117 11.98 -4.59 -8.68
C GLU A 117 11.78 -3.60 -7.54
N PHE A 118 11.07 -4.01 -6.50
CA PHE A 118 10.70 -3.10 -5.41
C PHE A 118 11.91 -2.57 -4.64
N ALA A 119 13.01 -3.33 -4.57
CA ALA A 119 14.25 -2.89 -3.95
C ALA A 119 14.86 -1.67 -4.65
N ASP A 120 14.58 -1.50 -5.95
CA ASP A 120 15.06 -0.38 -6.77
C ASP A 120 14.11 0.83 -6.73
N ILE A 121 12.92 0.69 -6.16
CA ILE A 121 11.94 1.77 -6.06
C ILE A 121 12.29 2.71 -4.91
N ASP A 122 12.61 3.94 -5.25
CA ASP A 122 12.74 5.03 -4.28
C ASP A 122 11.35 5.57 -3.91
N ILE A 123 10.76 5.01 -2.86
CA ILE A 123 9.41 5.37 -2.41
C ILE A 123 9.32 6.83 -1.96
N GLU A 124 10.42 7.44 -1.51
CA GLU A 124 10.45 8.83 -1.10
C GLU A 124 10.12 9.77 -2.27
N ARG A 125 10.50 9.43 -3.51
CA ARG A 125 10.16 10.20 -4.71
C ARG A 125 8.65 10.30 -4.95
N PHE A 126 7.88 9.30 -4.49
CA PHE A 126 6.43 9.24 -4.67
C PHE A 126 5.66 9.83 -3.50
N THR A 127 6.11 9.58 -2.29
CA THR A 127 5.39 9.98 -1.07
C THR A 127 5.95 11.24 -0.42
N GLY A 128 7.20 11.60 -0.70
CA GLY A 128 7.94 12.64 0.03
C GLY A 128 8.30 12.21 1.46
N VAL A 129 8.12 10.93 1.81
CA VAL A 129 8.42 10.41 3.14
C VAL A 129 9.55 9.39 3.04
N ARG A 130 10.69 9.70 3.69
CA ARG A 130 11.82 8.80 3.77
C ARG A 130 11.47 7.52 4.52
N PRO A 131 11.75 6.33 3.97
CA PRO A 131 11.48 5.08 4.66
C PRO A 131 12.37 4.90 5.89
N PHE A 132 11.95 3.99 6.80
CA PHE A 132 12.69 3.68 8.02
C PHE A 132 14.15 3.33 7.72
N PRO A 133 15.15 4.03 8.33
CA PRO A 133 16.56 3.73 8.13
C PRO A 133 16.96 2.48 8.92
N MET A 134 17.45 1.45 8.21
CA MET A 134 17.73 0.13 8.80
C MET A 134 18.81 0.17 9.88
N GLU A 135 19.79 1.03 9.73
CA GLU A 135 20.88 1.26 10.68
C GLU A 135 20.38 1.76 12.04
N GLU A 136 19.19 2.36 12.08
CA GLU A 136 18.59 2.85 13.32
C GLU A 136 17.62 1.86 13.98
N PHE A 137 17.51 0.63 13.47
CA PHE A 137 16.52 -0.34 13.94
C PHE A 137 16.58 -0.59 15.45
N LEU A 138 17.78 -0.75 16.03
CA LEU A 138 17.98 -0.94 17.47
C LEU A 138 18.22 0.37 18.23
N GLN A 139 18.47 1.47 17.53
CA GLN A 139 18.76 2.76 18.16
C GLN A 139 17.49 3.52 18.52
N ARG A 140 16.42 3.32 17.77
CA ARG A 140 15.11 3.93 18.03
C ARG A 140 14.32 3.14 19.07
N PRO A 141 13.51 3.81 19.88
CA PRO A 141 12.54 3.13 20.72
C PRO A 141 11.65 2.20 19.87
N PRO A 142 11.32 1.00 20.35
CA PRO A 142 10.47 0.07 19.62
C PRO A 142 9.13 0.71 19.24
N HIS A 143 8.76 0.61 17.96
CA HIS A 143 7.49 1.12 17.45
C HIS A 143 6.85 0.10 16.49
N VAL A 144 5.59 -0.24 16.74
CA VAL A 144 4.81 -1.18 15.94
C VAL A 144 3.53 -0.51 15.48
N THR A 145 3.30 -0.50 14.17
CA THR A 145 2.05 0.03 13.59
C THR A 145 1.15 -1.10 13.11
N PHE A 146 -0.11 -1.10 13.57
CA PHE A 146 -1.15 -2.01 13.09
C PHE A 146 -1.99 -1.35 11.99
N VAL A 147 -2.12 -2.04 10.86
CA VAL A 147 -2.99 -1.63 9.75
C VAL A 147 -4.34 -2.30 9.92
N ALA A 148 -5.30 -1.59 10.52
CA ALA A 148 -6.64 -2.07 10.82
C ALA A 148 -7.65 -1.48 9.85
N ARG A 149 -8.32 -2.34 9.06
CA ARG A 149 -9.31 -1.92 8.07
C ARG A 149 -10.64 -2.61 8.29
N GLN A 150 -11.75 -1.88 8.10
CA GLN A 150 -13.10 -2.44 8.22
C GLN A 150 -13.53 -3.22 6.98
N ASP A 151 -12.89 -3.01 5.84
CA ASP A 151 -13.12 -3.75 4.60
C ASP A 151 -12.24 -5.00 4.46
N ARG A 152 -11.25 -5.15 5.35
CA ARG A 152 -10.28 -6.26 5.36
C ARG A 152 -9.94 -6.68 6.79
N LEU A 153 -10.81 -7.55 7.31
CA LEU A 153 -10.77 -7.94 8.73
C LEU A 153 -9.83 -9.11 9.00
N TRP A 154 -9.14 -9.04 10.11
CA TRP A 154 -8.45 -10.17 10.72
C TRP A 154 -9.44 -10.97 11.60
N PHE A 155 -9.60 -12.26 11.32
CA PHE A 155 -10.51 -13.15 12.04
C PHE A 155 -9.75 -14.07 13.00
N ALA A 156 -10.34 -14.33 14.17
CA ALA A 156 -9.76 -15.24 15.15
C ALA A 156 -9.91 -16.72 14.76
N THR A 157 -10.93 -17.07 13.97
CA THR A 157 -11.27 -18.45 13.65
C THR A 157 -11.95 -18.57 12.27
N PRO A 158 -11.86 -19.76 11.61
CA PRO A 158 -12.58 -20.03 10.38
C PRO A 158 -14.10 -19.85 10.52
N ALA A 159 -14.68 -20.24 11.65
CA ALA A 159 -16.11 -20.09 11.90
C ALA A 159 -16.55 -18.62 11.92
N ALA A 160 -15.76 -17.73 12.53
CA ALA A 160 -16.05 -16.29 12.51
C ALA A 160 -15.99 -15.70 11.09
N LYS A 161 -15.00 -16.10 10.28
CA LYS A 161 -14.89 -15.70 8.87
C LYS A 161 -16.07 -16.21 8.04
N PHE A 162 -16.45 -17.49 8.22
CA PHE A 162 -17.59 -18.07 7.54
C PHE A 162 -18.89 -17.33 7.88
N LEU A 163 -19.17 -17.12 9.17
CA LEU A 163 -20.35 -16.38 9.60
C LEU A 163 -20.38 -14.95 9.03
N TYR A 164 -19.26 -14.24 9.03
CA TYR A 164 -19.16 -12.93 8.41
C TYR A 164 -19.51 -12.95 6.91
N ARG A 165 -19.02 -13.96 6.16
CA ARG A 165 -19.35 -14.14 4.73
C ARG A 165 -20.86 -14.37 4.52
N VAL A 166 -21.47 -15.21 5.35
CA VAL A 166 -22.92 -15.47 5.32
C VAL A 166 -23.71 -14.17 5.58
N LEU A 167 -23.37 -13.43 6.63
CA LEU A 167 -24.03 -12.16 6.97
C LEU A 167 -23.88 -11.12 5.85
N ASN A 168 -22.70 -11.07 5.22
CA ASN A 168 -22.47 -10.17 4.08
C ASN A 168 -23.37 -10.55 2.88
N LYS A 169 -23.52 -11.84 2.60
CA LYS A 169 -24.40 -12.35 1.52
C LYS A 169 -25.87 -11.96 1.74
N PHE A 170 -26.34 -11.93 2.97
CA PHE A 170 -27.70 -11.53 3.35
C PHE A 170 -27.87 -10.01 3.57
N GLY A 171 -26.85 -9.20 3.28
CA GLY A 171 -26.95 -7.74 3.44
C GLY A 171 -26.90 -7.25 4.89
N LEU A 172 -26.70 -8.13 5.86
CA LEU A 172 -26.68 -7.81 7.30
C LEU A 172 -25.36 -7.20 7.79
N LYS A 173 -24.38 -7.02 6.88
CA LYS A 173 -23.08 -6.41 7.20
C LYS A 173 -23.22 -5.04 7.85
N LYS A 174 -24.17 -4.21 7.43
CA LYS A 174 -24.37 -2.87 7.99
C LYS A 174 -24.75 -2.90 9.48
N SER A 175 -25.51 -3.88 9.91
CA SER A 175 -26.00 -4.00 11.29
C SER A 175 -24.98 -4.68 12.22
N LEU A 176 -24.33 -5.73 11.75
CA LEU A 176 -23.46 -6.60 12.56
C LEU A 176 -21.96 -6.40 12.29
N GLY A 177 -21.60 -5.60 11.26
CA GLY A 177 -20.21 -5.35 10.90
C GLY A 177 -19.39 -4.76 12.05
N ARG A 178 -19.97 -3.89 12.86
CA ARG A 178 -19.30 -3.29 14.04
C ARG A 178 -18.79 -4.34 15.03
N TRP A 179 -19.55 -5.44 15.22
CA TRP A 179 -19.12 -6.52 16.11
C TRP A 179 -17.79 -7.17 15.64
N TYR A 180 -17.64 -7.38 14.32
CA TYR A 180 -16.42 -7.93 13.74
C TYR A 180 -15.25 -6.94 13.81
N VAL A 181 -15.52 -5.63 13.64
CA VAL A 181 -14.51 -4.58 13.84
C VAL A 181 -14.01 -4.61 15.28
N HIS A 182 -14.91 -4.65 16.26
CA HIS A 182 -14.54 -4.76 17.67
C HIS A 182 -13.82 -6.08 18.00
N ALA A 183 -14.14 -7.17 17.29
CA ALA A 183 -13.42 -8.42 17.44
C ALA A 183 -11.98 -8.30 16.94
N GLN A 184 -11.75 -7.65 15.78
CA GLN A 184 -10.42 -7.32 15.28
C GLN A 184 -9.65 -6.41 16.23
N ASP A 185 -10.28 -5.35 16.73
CA ASP A 185 -9.65 -4.43 17.69
C ASP A 185 -9.21 -5.17 18.99
N ARG A 186 -9.98 -6.16 19.44
CA ARG A 186 -9.59 -7.03 20.57
C ARG A 186 -8.39 -7.91 20.23
N LEU A 187 -8.26 -8.43 19.00
CA LEU A 187 -7.09 -9.21 18.58
C LEU A 187 -5.85 -8.33 18.57
N ILE A 188 -5.95 -7.13 18.00
CA ILE A 188 -4.87 -6.14 17.95
C ILE A 188 -4.44 -5.79 19.38
N ARG A 189 -5.37 -5.43 20.27
CA ARG A 189 -5.08 -5.08 21.68
C ARG A 189 -4.36 -6.19 22.40
N ARG A 190 -4.87 -7.44 22.30
CA ARG A 190 -4.20 -8.60 22.90
C ARG A 190 -2.80 -8.85 22.34
N SER A 191 -2.55 -8.47 21.07
CA SER A 191 -1.20 -8.52 20.51
C SER A 191 -0.31 -7.46 21.13
N MET A 192 -0.80 -6.22 21.26
CA MET A 192 -0.09 -5.12 21.91
C MET A 192 0.28 -5.46 23.36
N ASP A 193 -0.68 -5.97 24.16
CA ASP A 193 -0.44 -6.37 25.56
C ASP A 193 0.69 -7.39 25.67
N ARG A 194 0.72 -8.38 24.77
CA ARG A 194 1.76 -9.41 24.76
C ARG A 194 3.12 -8.89 24.29
N ILE A 195 3.13 -7.93 23.37
CA ILE A 195 4.35 -7.28 22.89
C ILE A 195 4.92 -6.41 24.01
N SER A 196 4.10 -5.57 24.64
CA SER A 196 4.50 -4.68 25.76
C SER A 196 5.10 -5.43 26.92
N ALA A 197 4.53 -6.60 27.24
CA ALA A 197 5.05 -7.46 28.32
C ALA A 197 6.48 -7.96 28.10
N ARG A 198 7.03 -7.88 26.87
CA ARG A 198 8.34 -8.41 26.48
C ARG A 198 9.26 -7.38 25.83
N LEU A 199 8.71 -6.25 25.39
CA LEU A 199 9.43 -5.10 24.83
C LEU A 199 9.03 -3.83 25.59
N PRO A 200 9.68 -3.55 26.74
CA PRO A 200 9.39 -2.35 27.52
C PRO A 200 9.58 -1.07 26.68
N GLY A 201 8.68 -0.10 26.85
CA GLY A 201 8.74 1.17 26.15
C GLY A 201 8.30 1.12 24.67
N VAL A 202 7.75 -0.02 24.20
CA VAL A 202 7.21 -0.11 22.83
C VAL A 202 6.03 0.85 22.67
N ARG A 203 6.04 1.59 21.57
CA ARG A 203 4.93 2.46 21.14
C ARG A 203 4.09 1.76 20.10
N PHE A 204 2.80 2.10 20.08
CA PHE A 204 1.87 1.56 19.09
C PHE A 204 1.15 2.67 18.35
N THR A 205 0.98 2.45 17.04
CA THR A 205 0.08 3.24 16.20
C THR A 205 -0.92 2.30 15.54
N VAL A 206 -2.15 2.73 15.37
CA VAL A 206 -3.17 2.04 14.59
C VAL A 206 -3.61 2.95 13.45
N VAL A 207 -3.53 2.46 12.23
CA VAL A 207 -3.92 3.19 11.02
C VAL A 207 -4.94 2.39 10.22
N GLY A 208 -5.55 3.01 9.21
CA GLY A 208 -6.44 2.34 8.27
C GLY A 208 -7.82 2.99 8.19
N LEU A 209 -8.68 2.40 7.35
CA LEU A 209 -10.06 2.88 7.18
C LEU A 209 -10.97 2.28 8.25
N GLY A 210 -11.53 3.15 9.07
CA GLY A 210 -12.44 2.77 10.13
C GLY A 210 -12.65 3.86 11.18
N ASP A 211 -13.54 3.60 12.12
CA ASP A 211 -13.78 4.49 13.26
C ASP A 211 -12.63 4.44 14.26
N LYS A 212 -12.28 5.60 14.79
CA LYS A 212 -11.37 5.71 15.93
C LYS A 212 -12.01 5.14 17.20
N GLY A 213 -11.14 4.71 18.10
CA GLY A 213 -11.55 4.23 19.42
C GLY A 213 -11.31 2.74 19.61
N GLY A 214 -11.53 2.29 20.86
CA GLY A 214 -11.28 0.90 21.23
C GLY A 214 -9.85 0.62 21.69
N PHE A 215 -8.92 1.57 21.58
CA PHE A 215 -7.56 1.51 22.13
C PHE A 215 -7.40 2.51 23.28
N GLY A 216 -6.41 2.30 24.16
CA GLY A 216 -6.09 3.22 25.25
C GLY A 216 -5.49 4.54 24.75
N THR A 217 -5.28 5.49 25.65
CA THR A 217 -4.66 6.80 25.37
C THR A 217 -3.16 6.70 25.06
N ASP A 218 -2.58 5.55 25.30
CA ASP A 218 -1.18 5.17 25.02
C ASP A 218 -0.97 4.65 23.60
N VAL A 219 -2.03 4.60 22.78
CA VAL A 219 -2.00 4.16 21.39
C VAL A 219 -2.40 5.32 20.48
N ASP A 220 -1.56 5.63 19.50
CA ASP A 220 -1.85 6.62 18.47
C ASP A 220 -2.86 6.06 17.45
N ASP A 221 -4.16 6.30 17.65
CA ASP A 221 -5.20 5.86 16.72
C ASP A 221 -5.41 6.90 15.59
N LEU A 222 -4.80 6.66 14.44
CA LEU A 222 -4.87 7.48 13.23
C LEU A 222 -5.89 6.96 12.22
N ARG A 223 -6.79 6.05 12.61
CA ARG A 223 -7.84 5.56 11.70
C ARG A 223 -8.79 6.68 11.29
N THR A 224 -9.36 6.56 10.10
CA THR A 224 -10.34 7.51 9.57
C THR A 224 -11.32 6.81 8.62
N GLN A 225 -12.49 7.39 8.44
CA GLN A 225 -13.48 6.94 7.46
C GLN A 225 -13.17 7.45 6.04
N ARG A 226 -12.30 8.45 5.90
CA ARG A 226 -12.05 9.10 4.63
C ARG A 226 -10.55 9.17 4.34
N MET A 227 -10.16 8.65 3.18
CA MET A 227 -8.80 8.80 2.67
C MET A 227 -8.66 10.12 1.91
N ASP A 228 -7.65 10.88 2.28
CA ASP A 228 -7.17 12.04 1.55
C ASP A 228 -5.64 12.11 1.66
N LYS A 229 -5.03 13.03 0.91
CA LYS A 229 -3.57 13.22 0.89
C LYS A 229 -2.98 13.39 2.31
N ALA A 230 -3.60 14.20 3.15
CA ALA A 230 -3.09 14.49 4.50
C ALA A 230 -3.10 13.22 5.37
N THR A 231 -4.17 12.45 5.30
CA THR A 231 -4.32 11.16 5.96
C THR A 231 -3.27 10.16 5.49
N GLU A 232 -3.10 10.00 4.18
CA GLU A 232 -2.15 9.04 3.64
C GLU A 232 -0.70 9.41 3.96
N LEU A 233 -0.35 10.70 3.93
CA LEU A 233 0.96 11.18 4.37
C LEU A 233 1.21 10.94 5.86
N ALA A 234 0.20 11.17 6.72
CA ALA A 234 0.31 10.88 8.14
C ALA A 234 0.53 9.37 8.41
N TRP A 235 -0.14 8.51 7.63
CA TRP A 235 0.09 7.07 7.71
C TRP A 235 1.48 6.67 7.22
N CYS A 236 1.95 7.22 6.08
CA CYS A 236 3.31 6.97 5.60
C CYS A 236 4.36 7.40 6.64
N ALA A 237 4.16 8.54 7.31
CA ALA A 237 5.04 8.99 8.38
C ALA A 237 5.03 8.03 9.59
N ALA A 238 3.87 7.46 9.95
CA ALA A 238 3.77 6.44 11.00
C ALA A 238 4.50 5.16 10.62
N TYR A 239 4.35 4.68 9.37
CA TYR A 239 5.08 3.53 8.87
C TYR A 239 6.59 3.75 8.88
N ALA A 240 7.05 4.92 8.42
CA ALA A 240 8.47 5.30 8.39
C ALA A 240 9.13 5.44 9.78
N GLN A 241 8.33 5.49 10.83
CA GLN A 241 8.81 5.45 12.22
C GLN A 241 8.79 4.04 12.82
N SER A 242 8.18 3.07 12.13
CA SER A 242 7.94 1.73 12.69
C SER A 242 8.99 0.73 12.26
N GLN A 243 9.55 0.01 13.22
CA GLN A 243 10.34 -1.18 12.91
C GLN A 243 9.48 -2.30 12.32
N VAL A 244 8.23 -2.42 12.75
CA VAL A 244 7.34 -3.47 12.28
C VAL A 244 5.95 -2.92 12.00
N VAL A 245 5.41 -3.22 10.82
CA VAL A 245 3.99 -3.03 10.50
C VAL A 245 3.28 -4.38 10.52
N VAL A 246 2.05 -4.42 11.03
CA VAL A 246 1.24 -5.63 11.14
C VAL A 246 -0.11 -5.38 10.48
N GLY A 247 -0.51 -6.22 9.52
CA GLY A 247 -1.79 -6.05 8.84
C GLY A 247 -2.27 -7.30 8.12
N VAL A 248 -3.47 -7.22 7.56
CA VAL A 248 -3.99 -8.29 6.69
C VAL A 248 -3.47 -8.06 5.27
N HIS A 249 -2.87 -9.08 4.69
CA HIS A 249 -2.25 -9.05 3.36
C HIS A 249 -3.19 -8.52 2.28
N GLY A 250 -2.61 -7.74 1.37
CA GLY A 250 -3.22 -7.16 0.19
C GLY A 250 -2.71 -5.76 -0.10
N SER A 251 -3.21 -5.13 -1.15
CA SER A 251 -2.75 -3.81 -1.64
C SER A 251 -2.68 -2.69 -0.60
N ASN A 252 -3.39 -2.82 0.51
CA ASN A 252 -3.28 -1.94 1.67
C ASN A 252 -1.94 -2.05 2.40
N MET A 253 -1.13 -3.07 2.10
CA MET A 253 0.20 -3.26 2.69
C MET A 253 1.35 -2.72 1.83
N LEU A 254 1.09 -2.26 0.59
CA LEU A 254 2.13 -1.73 -0.30
C LEU A 254 2.85 -0.51 0.29
N LEU A 255 2.13 0.51 0.73
CA LEU A 255 2.75 1.68 1.36
C LEU A 255 3.34 1.37 2.75
N PRO A 256 2.66 0.61 3.64
CA PRO A 256 3.25 0.16 4.89
C PRO A 256 4.60 -0.57 4.72
N THR A 257 4.67 -1.54 3.82
CA THR A 257 5.89 -2.33 3.58
C THR A 257 6.98 -1.55 2.86
N ALA A 258 6.61 -0.54 2.07
CA ALA A 258 7.56 0.36 1.43
C ALA A 258 8.26 1.32 2.41
N HIS A 259 7.62 1.64 3.55
CA HIS A 259 8.16 2.63 4.49
C HIS A 259 8.69 2.02 5.79
N ALA A 260 8.09 0.97 6.33
CA ALA A 260 8.55 0.35 7.57
C ALA A 260 9.81 -0.49 7.37
N ALA A 261 10.53 -0.81 8.45
CA ALA A 261 11.68 -1.69 8.36
C ALA A 261 11.28 -3.13 8.02
N GLY A 262 10.17 -3.62 8.55
CA GLY A 262 9.67 -4.96 8.29
C GLY A 262 8.18 -5.09 8.50
N CYS A 263 7.63 -6.25 8.18
CA CYS A 263 6.20 -6.51 8.29
C CYS A 263 5.87 -7.90 8.82
N ILE A 264 4.67 -8.00 9.41
CA ILE A 264 4.00 -9.27 9.68
C ILE A 264 2.63 -9.19 8.99
N GLU A 265 2.41 -10.03 8.02
CA GLU A 265 1.15 -10.06 7.28
C GLU A 265 0.34 -11.30 7.59
N VAL A 266 -0.88 -11.07 8.08
CA VAL A 266 -1.90 -12.10 8.19
C VAL A 266 -2.37 -12.41 6.77
N LEU A 267 -2.01 -13.59 6.25
CA LEU A 267 -2.19 -13.97 4.85
C LEU A 267 -3.46 -14.82 4.67
N PRO A 268 -4.55 -14.27 4.10
CA PRO A 268 -5.73 -15.05 3.76
C PRO A 268 -5.39 -16.11 2.71
N TYR A 269 -5.96 -17.32 2.87
CA TYR A 269 -5.71 -18.44 1.96
C TYR A 269 -6.00 -18.10 0.48
N ASP A 270 -7.06 -17.34 0.22
CA ASP A 270 -7.45 -16.88 -1.11
C ASP A 270 -6.53 -15.79 -1.70
N ARG A 271 -5.51 -15.34 -0.96
CA ARG A 271 -4.50 -14.35 -1.39
C ARG A 271 -3.10 -14.95 -1.54
N TYR A 272 -2.93 -16.23 -1.25
CA TYR A 272 -1.62 -16.88 -1.33
C TYR A 272 -0.96 -16.73 -2.71
N GLY A 273 -1.73 -16.79 -3.80
CA GLY A 273 -1.22 -16.59 -5.15
C GLY A 273 -0.70 -15.17 -5.47
N ASN A 274 -1.04 -14.19 -4.63
CA ASN A 274 -0.68 -12.78 -4.84
C ASN A 274 0.36 -12.28 -3.82
N ILE A 275 0.98 -13.17 -3.06
CA ILE A 275 1.86 -12.82 -1.93
C ILE A 275 2.99 -11.85 -2.31
N VAL A 276 3.56 -11.99 -3.51
CA VAL A 276 4.65 -11.14 -3.99
C VAL A 276 4.15 -9.80 -4.52
N GLN A 277 2.91 -9.76 -5.02
CA GLN A 277 2.35 -8.59 -5.69
C GLN A 277 1.95 -7.47 -4.72
N ASP A 278 1.51 -7.83 -3.52
CA ASP A 278 0.94 -6.90 -2.55
C ASP A 278 1.95 -6.48 -1.45
N VAL A 279 3.25 -6.73 -1.65
CA VAL A 279 4.32 -6.39 -0.72
C VAL A 279 5.43 -5.63 -1.43
N SER A 280 5.74 -4.43 -0.97
CA SER A 280 6.89 -3.66 -1.44
C SER A 280 8.15 -4.11 -0.70
N VAL A 281 8.87 -5.07 -1.26
CA VAL A 281 10.11 -5.58 -0.68
C VAL A 281 11.23 -4.55 -0.83
N ARG A 282 11.89 -4.21 0.27
CA ARG A 282 12.96 -3.19 0.29
C ARG A 282 14.37 -3.76 0.22
N TYR A 283 14.53 -5.06 0.42
CA TYR A 283 15.82 -5.71 0.57
C TYR A 283 15.99 -6.78 -0.48
N SER A 284 17.17 -6.81 -1.10
CA SER A 284 17.58 -7.84 -2.07
C SER A 284 18.31 -9.01 -1.43
N ASP A 285 18.50 -8.98 -0.12
CA ASP A 285 19.27 -9.97 0.66
C ASP A 285 18.40 -10.79 1.63
N ARG A 286 19.04 -11.60 2.48
CA ARG A 286 18.38 -12.44 3.48
C ARG A 286 17.62 -11.65 4.56
N MET A 287 17.89 -10.35 4.74
CA MET A 287 17.14 -9.50 5.66
C MET A 287 15.65 -9.45 5.30
N GLN A 288 15.32 -9.57 4.02
CA GLN A 288 13.94 -9.73 3.58
C GLN A 288 13.25 -10.92 4.25
N LEU A 289 13.87 -12.09 4.28
CA LEU A 289 13.31 -13.29 4.90
C LEU A 289 13.13 -13.15 6.41
N PHE A 290 13.99 -12.38 7.05
CA PHE A 290 13.92 -12.11 8.47
C PHE A 290 12.83 -11.08 8.82
N LEU A 291 12.72 -10.02 8.04
CA LEU A 291 11.86 -8.86 8.33
C LEU A 291 10.47 -8.93 7.69
N TYR A 292 10.28 -9.75 6.64
CA TYR A 292 8.97 -9.91 5.99
C TYR A 292 8.39 -11.27 6.33
N ARG A 293 7.41 -11.30 7.23
CA ARG A 293 6.85 -12.54 7.76
C ARG A 293 5.38 -12.66 7.43
N PHE A 294 5.01 -13.80 6.87
CA PHE A 294 3.64 -14.14 6.55
C PHE A 294 3.15 -15.18 7.55
N VAL A 295 2.00 -14.94 8.14
CA VAL A 295 1.39 -15.84 9.12
C VAL A 295 0.00 -16.27 8.64
N ASP A 296 -0.47 -17.38 9.18
CA ASP A 296 -1.80 -17.92 8.89
C ASP A 296 -2.92 -16.87 9.06
N GLU A 297 -3.98 -16.95 8.27
CA GLU A 297 -5.11 -16.01 8.29
C GLU A 297 -5.84 -15.96 9.63
N PHE A 298 -5.71 -17.01 10.45
CA PHE A 298 -6.27 -17.11 11.81
C PHE A 298 -5.17 -17.02 12.89
N ALA A 299 -4.02 -16.45 12.54
CA ALA A 299 -2.92 -16.30 13.47
C ALA A 299 -3.38 -15.67 14.80
N SER A 300 -2.96 -16.26 15.89
CA SER A 300 -3.34 -15.77 17.21
C SER A 300 -2.56 -14.50 17.59
N PRO A 301 -3.07 -13.68 18.53
CA PRO A 301 -2.31 -12.57 19.11
C PRO A 301 -0.94 -12.99 19.65
N SER A 302 -0.83 -14.22 20.18
CA SER A 302 0.45 -14.78 20.65
C SER A 302 1.42 -15.04 19.49
N THR A 303 0.93 -15.45 18.33
CA THR A 303 1.73 -15.65 17.12
C THR A 303 2.30 -14.31 16.64
N ILE A 304 1.44 -13.30 16.49
CA ILE A 304 1.87 -11.94 16.11
C ILE A 304 2.93 -11.42 17.08
N ALA A 305 2.66 -11.50 18.39
CA ALA A 305 3.59 -11.04 19.41
C ALA A 305 4.96 -11.76 19.34
N ARG A 306 4.97 -13.09 19.18
CA ARG A 306 6.22 -13.85 19.08
C ARG A 306 7.05 -13.43 17.88
N HIS A 307 6.42 -13.24 16.70
CA HIS A 307 7.12 -12.79 15.50
C HIS A 307 7.66 -11.37 15.68
N THR A 308 6.86 -10.44 16.23
CA THR A 308 7.31 -9.09 16.54
C THR A 308 8.50 -9.09 17.49
N ILE A 309 8.38 -9.76 18.63
CA ILE A 309 9.44 -9.81 19.66
C ILE A 309 10.72 -10.41 19.10
N SER A 310 10.62 -11.49 18.31
CA SER A 310 11.78 -12.12 17.66
C SER A 310 12.50 -11.17 16.70
N MET A 311 11.76 -10.37 15.93
CA MET A 311 12.38 -9.36 15.06
C MET A 311 13.26 -8.39 15.85
N PHE A 312 12.81 -7.91 17.00
CA PHE A 312 13.60 -7.00 17.83
C PHE A 312 14.78 -7.70 18.51
N LYS A 313 14.56 -8.89 19.08
CA LYS A 313 15.59 -9.59 19.88
C LYS A 313 16.71 -10.17 19.03
N ASP A 314 16.34 -10.70 17.87
CA ASP A 314 17.26 -11.44 17.02
C ASP A 314 17.87 -10.57 15.90
N PHE A 315 17.44 -9.30 15.78
CA PHE A 315 17.89 -8.38 14.73
C PHE A 315 19.41 -8.28 14.63
N ALA A 316 20.09 -8.07 15.76
CA ALA A 316 21.53 -7.87 15.80
C ALA A 316 22.30 -9.06 15.20
N VAL A 317 21.83 -10.28 15.47
CA VAL A 317 22.46 -11.51 14.95
C VAL A 317 22.27 -11.59 13.43
N TYR A 318 21.03 -11.49 12.95
CA TYR A 318 20.74 -11.55 11.51
C TYR A 318 21.39 -10.42 10.72
N HIS A 319 21.42 -9.21 11.25
CA HIS A 319 22.03 -8.06 10.59
C HIS A 319 23.55 -8.19 10.48
N ARG A 320 24.21 -8.72 11.51
CA ARG A 320 25.63 -9.02 11.48
C ARG A 320 25.95 -10.13 10.47
N ASP A 321 25.23 -11.25 10.56
CA ASP A 321 25.46 -12.43 9.72
C ASP A 321 25.26 -12.13 8.23
N ASN A 322 24.34 -11.20 7.90
CA ASN A 322 24.17 -10.76 6.52
C ASN A 322 25.29 -9.85 6.01
N ARG A 323 25.97 -9.10 6.89
CA ARG A 323 27.13 -8.28 6.51
C ARG A 323 28.41 -9.07 6.36
N GLU A 324 28.59 -10.13 7.16
CA GLU A 324 29.78 -10.97 7.14
C GLU A 324 29.78 -11.97 5.98
N ASN A 325 28.65 -12.25 5.36
CA ASN A 325 28.52 -13.20 4.23
C ASN A 325 28.54 -12.55 2.84
N ILE A 326 29.01 -11.31 2.71
CA ILE A 326 29.24 -10.64 1.41
C ILE A 326 30.72 -10.84 0.99
N PHE A 327 31.13 -12.10 0.91
CA PHE A 327 32.39 -12.51 0.30
C PHE A 327 32.17 -13.60 -0.72
#